data_3f2072bd8e056d6df25572000aab4e42
#
_entry.id   3f2072bd8e056d6df25572000aab4e42
#
_cell.length_a   1.000
_cell.length_b   1.000
_cell.length_c   1.000
_cell.angle_alpha   90.00
_cell.angle_beta   90.00
_cell.angle_gamma   90.00
#
_symmetry.space_group_name_H-M   'P 1'
#
loop_
_entity.id
_entity.type
_entity.pdbx_description
1 polymer ?
#
loop_
_entity_poly.entity_id
_entity_poly.type
_entity_poly.pdbx_seq_one_letter_code
_entity_poly.pdbx_strand_id
1 'polypeptide(L)'
;YLKKNMFTQVRSANRRVSPAENNKHKVVIKAVYVVLEPQYQNSLTEAANSINETQGPIGIELSGYLIEELRDENNYKDFVTDVSKADLFLASLIFIEDLAQKVVEAVTPYKDNLKASVIFPSMPEVMRLNKLGSFSMSQLGQSKSIIGDLIKKKKEADGASFQDSMLKLLNTL
;
A
#
# COMPACT_ATOMS: atom_id res chain seq x y z
N TYR A 1 13.90 8.03 -32.05
CA TYR A 1 13.29 9.27 -31.49
C TYR A 1 11.81 9.11 -31.11
N LEU A 2 11.11 8.09 -31.55
CA LEU A 2 9.66 7.91 -31.30
C LEU A 2 9.31 7.13 -30.01
N LYS A 3 10.28 6.49 -29.36
CA LYS A 3 10.03 5.71 -28.12
C LYS A 3 9.88 6.57 -26.84
N LYS A 4 10.38 7.80 -26.84
CA LYS A 4 10.35 8.65 -25.65
C LYS A 4 8.98 9.29 -25.37
N ASN A 5 8.12 9.39 -26.39
CA ASN A 5 6.81 10.04 -26.25
C ASN A 5 5.66 9.09 -25.87
N MET A 6 5.85 7.77 -26.04
CA MET A 6 4.77 6.80 -25.77
C MET A 6 4.55 6.57 -24.27
N PHE A 7 5.62 6.66 -23.46
CA PHE A 7 5.50 6.52 -22.01
C PHE A 7 5.03 7.80 -21.30
N THR A 8 5.23 8.97 -21.92
CA THR A 8 4.78 10.24 -21.35
C THR A 8 3.27 10.47 -21.55
N GLN A 9 2.67 9.90 -22.60
CA GLN A 9 1.24 10.01 -22.87
C GLN A 9 0.37 9.11 -22.00
N VAL A 10 0.91 8.04 -21.42
CA VAL A 10 0.19 7.13 -20.51
C VAL A 10 0.05 7.72 -19.09
N ARG A 11 0.66 8.85 -18.81
CA ARG A 11 0.45 9.66 -17.58
C ARG A 11 -0.94 10.32 -17.52
N SER A 12 -1.85 9.97 -18.42
CA SER A 12 -3.15 10.64 -18.50
C SER A 12 -4.04 10.35 -17.31
N ALA A 13 -4.72 11.38 -16.89
CA ALA A 13 -5.97 11.57 -16.12
C ALA A 13 -6.50 10.46 -15.20
N ASN A 14 -6.31 9.17 -15.52
CA ASN A 14 -6.88 8.04 -14.76
C ASN A 14 -6.07 7.61 -13.53
N ARG A 15 -4.92 8.20 -13.28
CA ARG A 15 -4.02 7.83 -12.17
C ARG A 15 -4.10 8.75 -10.98
N ARG A 16 -4.67 9.91 -11.19
CA ARG A 16 -4.90 10.88 -10.11
C ARG A 16 -6.38 11.15 -10.00
N VAL A 17 -6.91 10.83 -8.84
CA VAL A 17 -8.30 11.09 -8.49
C VAL A 17 -8.30 12.06 -7.33
N SER A 18 -9.14 13.08 -7.42
CA SER A 18 -9.38 14.03 -6.33
C SER A 18 -10.86 14.21 -6.14
N PRO A 19 -11.33 14.49 -4.92
CA PRO A 19 -12.72 14.90 -4.70
C PRO A 19 -13.02 16.16 -5.51
N ALA A 20 -14.26 16.29 -5.98
CA ALA A 20 -14.70 17.53 -6.63
C ALA A 20 -14.66 18.69 -5.62
N GLU A 21 -14.29 19.89 -6.09
CA GLU A 21 -14.14 21.08 -5.22
C GLU A 21 -15.40 21.46 -4.44
N ASN A 22 -16.57 21.12 -4.96
CA ASN A 22 -17.86 21.35 -4.31
C ASN A 22 -18.26 20.26 -3.30
N ASN A 23 -17.50 19.16 -3.22
CA ASN A 23 -17.76 18.10 -2.25
C ASN A 23 -17.21 18.52 -0.87
N LYS A 24 -18.12 18.66 0.10
CA LYS A 24 -17.78 19.07 1.47
C LYS A 24 -17.35 17.87 2.32
N HIS A 25 -16.31 17.17 1.90
CA HIS A 25 -15.71 16.15 2.75
C HIS A 25 -15.03 16.80 3.97
N LYS A 26 -15.24 16.22 5.14
CA LYS A 26 -14.61 16.69 6.38
C LYS A 26 -13.13 16.32 6.46
N VAL A 27 -12.78 15.18 5.87
CA VAL A 27 -11.41 14.65 5.84
C VAL A 27 -11.12 14.13 4.44
N VAL A 28 -9.99 14.52 3.88
CA VAL A 28 -9.47 13.96 2.64
C VAL A 28 -8.25 13.11 2.97
N ILE A 29 -8.31 11.82 2.64
CA ILE A 29 -7.24 10.86 2.82
C ILE A 29 -6.41 10.86 1.53
N LYS A 30 -5.10 11.07 1.66
CA LYS A 30 -4.16 10.97 0.56
C LYS A 30 -3.62 9.55 0.47
N ALA A 31 -3.97 8.87 -0.62
CA ALA A 31 -3.56 7.49 -0.88
C ALA A 31 -2.60 7.43 -2.07
N VAL A 32 -1.54 6.67 -1.93
CA VAL A 32 -0.59 6.37 -3.00
C VAL A 32 -0.56 4.87 -3.21
N TYR A 33 -0.60 4.42 -4.46
CA TYR A 33 -0.43 3.01 -4.76
C TYR A 33 0.65 2.76 -5.82
N VAL A 34 1.24 1.57 -5.76
CA VAL A 34 2.09 1.01 -6.80
C VAL A 34 1.67 -0.43 -7.07
N VAL A 35 1.36 -0.74 -8.33
CA VAL A 35 0.84 -2.05 -8.73
C VAL A 35 1.55 -2.55 -9.99
N LEU A 36 1.48 -3.86 -10.23
CA LEU A 36 2.12 -4.48 -11.38
C LEU A 36 1.38 -4.16 -12.69
N GLU A 37 0.06 -4.24 -12.68
CA GLU A 37 -0.75 -4.24 -13.90
C GLU A 37 -1.84 -3.16 -13.92
N PRO A 38 -2.17 -2.62 -15.14
CA PRO A 38 -3.17 -1.57 -15.31
C PRO A 38 -4.57 -1.92 -14.80
N GLN A 39 -4.94 -3.20 -14.80
CA GLN A 39 -6.26 -3.64 -14.32
C GLN A 39 -6.49 -3.32 -12.84
N TYR A 40 -5.47 -3.48 -11.99
CA TYR A 40 -5.55 -3.09 -10.57
C TYR A 40 -5.65 -1.58 -10.39
N GLN A 41 -5.03 -0.83 -11.30
CA GLN A 41 -5.13 0.62 -11.33
C GLN A 41 -6.57 1.08 -11.58
N ASN A 42 -7.27 0.47 -12.54
CA ASN A 42 -8.66 0.79 -12.83
C ASN A 42 -9.56 0.53 -11.61
N SER A 43 -9.40 -0.61 -10.96
CA SER A 43 -10.19 -0.96 -9.77
C SER A 43 -9.99 0.05 -8.62
N LEU A 44 -8.76 0.50 -8.39
CA LEU A 44 -8.46 1.51 -7.37
C LEU A 44 -9.03 2.89 -7.73
N THR A 45 -8.96 3.26 -9.01
CA THR A 45 -9.56 4.49 -9.53
C THR A 45 -11.07 4.50 -9.37
N GLU A 46 -11.75 3.41 -9.71
CA GLU A 46 -13.20 3.26 -9.54
C GLU A 46 -13.61 3.31 -8.06
N ALA A 47 -12.85 2.65 -7.19
CA ALA A 47 -13.09 2.68 -5.76
C ALA A 47 -12.96 4.11 -5.18
N ALA A 48 -11.93 4.85 -5.57
CA ALA A 48 -11.73 6.23 -5.13
C ALA A 48 -12.83 7.16 -5.64
N ASN A 49 -13.24 7.02 -6.91
CA ASN A 49 -14.35 7.77 -7.47
C ASN A 49 -15.66 7.47 -6.73
N SER A 50 -15.96 6.20 -6.48
CA SER A 50 -17.16 5.80 -5.74
C SER A 50 -17.21 6.40 -4.33
N ILE A 51 -16.09 6.45 -3.63
CA ILE A 51 -16.00 7.10 -2.31
C ILE A 51 -16.24 8.61 -2.45
N ASN A 52 -15.64 9.25 -3.44
CA ASN A 52 -15.75 10.68 -3.66
C ASN A 52 -17.13 11.13 -4.12
N GLU A 53 -17.88 10.27 -4.81
CA GLU A 53 -19.27 10.51 -5.23
C GLU A 53 -20.24 10.40 -4.07
N THR A 54 -19.92 9.60 -3.06
CA THR A 54 -20.73 9.57 -1.83
C THR A 54 -20.55 10.88 -1.07
N GLN A 55 -21.62 11.51 -0.65
CA GLN A 55 -21.54 12.73 0.19
C GLN A 55 -21.17 12.40 1.65
N GLY A 56 -20.26 11.45 1.82
CA GLY A 56 -19.76 11.00 3.09
C GLY A 56 -18.75 11.97 3.71
N PRO A 57 -18.36 11.74 4.96
CA PRO A 57 -17.39 12.59 5.66
C PRO A 57 -15.96 12.44 5.14
N ILE A 58 -15.66 11.41 4.34
CA ILE A 58 -14.34 11.07 3.85
C ILE A 58 -14.28 11.20 2.34
N GLY A 59 -13.25 11.92 1.85
CA GLY A 59 -12.85 11.93 0.45
C GLY A 59 -11.48 11.28 0.27
N ILE A 60 -11.17 10.86 -0.95
CA ILE A 60 -9.89 10.24 -1.33
C ILE A 60 -9.20 11.07 -2.41
N GLU A 61 -7.97 11.45 -2.14
CA GLU A 61 -7.01 11.91 -3.14
C GLU A 61 -6.07 10.75 -3.46
N LEU A 62 -6.15 10.20 -4.68
CA LEU A 62 -5.42 9.02 -5.10
C LEU A 62 -4.34 9.37 -6.10
N SER A 63 -3.12 8.89 -5.88
CA SER A 63 -2.00 8.95 -6.82
C SER A 63 -1.51 7.54 -7.12
N GLY A 64 -1.50 7.17 -8.40
CA GLY A 64 -1.20 5.81 -8.81
C GLY A 64 0.02 5.66 -9.70
N TYR A 65 0.72 4.53 -9.53
CA TYR A 65 1.92 4.17 -10.28
C TYR A 65 1.88 2.72 -10.70
N LEU A 66 2.30 2.45 -11.94
CA LEU A 66 2.70 1.10 -12.35
C LEU A 66 4.17 0.91 -11.97
N ILE A 67 4.51 -0.30 -11.50
CA ILE A 67 5.86 -0.56 -10.98
C ILE A 67 6.97 -0.26 -11.99
N GLU A 68 6.78 -0.60 -13.27
CA GLU A 68 7.75 -0.35 -14.33
C GLU A 68 8.02 1.15 -14.61
N GLU A 69 7.09 2.02 -14.24
CA GLU A 69 7.25 3.47 -14.41
C GLU A 69 8.28 4.06 -13.45
N LEU A 70 8.57 3.37 -12.36
CA LEU A 70 9.59 3.77 -11.40
C LEU A 70 11.02 3.62 -11.95
N ARG A 71 11.20 3.04 -13.15
CA ARG A 71 12.47 3.06 -13.88
C ARG A 71 12.83 4.44 -14.40
N ASP A 72 11.83 5.26 -14.71
CA ASP A 72 12.04 6.66 -15.07
C ASP A 72 12.29 7.51 -13.82
N GLU A 73 13.36 8.28 -13.81
CA GLU A 73 13.77 9.06 -12.63
C GLU A 73 12.74 10.14 -12.23
N ASN A 74 12.04 10.74 -13.21
CA ASN A 74 11.05 11.76 -12.91
C ASN A 74 9.81 11.11 -12.27
N ASN A 75 9.38 9.97 -12.80
CA ASN A 75 8.29 9.20 -12.18
C ASN A 75 8.66 8.75 -10.78
N TYR A 76 9.90 8.34 -10.56
CA TYR A 76 10.37 7.94 -9.24
C TYR A 76 10.39 9.14 -8.25
N LYS A 77 10.84 10.31 -8.68
CA LYS A 77 10.80 11.53 -7.86
C LYS A 77 9.38 11.94 -7.51
N ASP A 78 8.47 11.87 -8.49
CA ASP A 78 7.04 12.14 -8.26
C ASP A 78 6.46 11.14 -7.25
N PHE A 79 6.79 9.85 -7.39
CA PHE A 79 6.38 8.79 -6.47
C PHE A 79 6.87 9.05 -5.03
N VAL A 80 8.16 9.37 -4.84
CA VAL A 80 8.72 9.72 -3.53
C VAL A 80 8.01 10.94 -2.94
N THR A 81 7.75 11.95 -3.77
CA THR A 81 7.05 13.18 -3.34
C THR A 81 5.62 12.88 -2.88
N ASP A 82 4.89 12.05 -3.62
CA ASP A 82 3.53 11.67 -3.27
C ASP A 82 3.51 10.82 -1.99
N VAL A 83 4.42 9.85 -1.86
CA VAL A 83 4.56 9.02 -0.65
C VAL A 83 4.87 9.88 0.59
N SER A 84 5.70 10.91 0.44
CA SER A 84 6.05 11.80 1.56
C SER A 84 4.86 12.54 2.17
N LYS A 85 3.77 12.67 1.42
CA LYS A 85 2.54 13.38 1.81
C LYS A 85 1.36 12.44 2.03
N ALA A 86 1.58 11.14 1.86
CA ALA A 86 0.51 10.15 1.92
C ALA A 86 0.07 9.84 3.35
N ASP A 87 -1.22 9.56 3.49
CA ASP A 87 -1.80 8.95 4.70
C ASP A 87 -1.85 7.42 4.57
N LEU A 88 -2.06 6.93 3.33
CA LEU A 88 -2.23 5.53 3.01
C LEU A 88 -1.31 5.13 1.85
N PHE A 89 -0.60 4.03 2.01
CA PHE A 89 0.19 3.41 0.95
C PHE A 89 -0.33 2.01 0.63
N LEU A 90 -0.46 1.71 -0.66
CA LEU A 90 -0.92 0.41 -1.16
C LEU A 90 0.11 -0.12 -2.16
N ALA A 91 0.46 -1.40 -2.06
CA ALA A 91 1.29 -2.06 -3.07
C ALA A 91 0.78 -3.48 -3.35
N SER A 92 0.96 -3.96 -4.58
CA SER A 92 0.55 -5.30 -4.97
C SER A 92 1.45 -5.89 -6.03
N LEU A 93 1.84 -7.15 -5.82
CA LEU A 93 2.58 -7.99 -6.77
C LEU A 93 3.94 -7.42 -7.20
N ILE A 94 4.70 -6.88 -6.25
CA ILE A 94 6.03 -6.33 -6.49
C ILE A 94 7.05 -7.46 -6.31
N PHE A 95 7.49 -8.06 -7.42
CA PHE A 95 8.41 -9.21 -7.45
C PHE A 95 9.68 -8.96 -8.27
N ILE A 96 9.91 -7.74 -8.75
CA ILE A 96 11.10 -7.35 -9.50
C ILE A 96 12.07 -6.70 -8.51
N GLU A 97 13.22 -7.33 -8.26
CA GLU A 97 14.14 -7.01 -7.17
C GLU A 97 14.59 -5.53 -7.15
N ASP A 98 15.07 -5.01 -8.27
CA ASP A 98 15.53 -3.62 -8.37
C ASP A 98 14.40 -2.60 -8.15
N LEU A 99 13.19 -2.92 -8.59
CA LEU A 99 12.00 -2.08 -8.39
C LEU A 99 11.44 -2.22 -6.98
N ALA A 100 11.48 -3.42 -6.40
CA ALA A 100 11.14 -3.64 -5.00
C ALA A 100 12.04 -2.80 -4.08
N GLN A 101 13.34 -2.77 -4.35
CA GLN A 101 14.29 -1.94 -3.63
C GLN A 101 13.93 -0.45 -3.71
N LYS A 102 13.61 0.05 -4.90
CA LYS A 102 13.15 1.45 -5.09
C LYS A 102 11.90 1.77 -4.28
N VAL A 103 10.93 0.86 -4.21
CA VAL A 103 9.72 1.04 -3.39
C VAL A 103 10.08 1.11 -1.91
N VAL A 104 10.94 0.20 -1.43
CA VAL A 104 11.40 0.19 -0.03
C VAL A 104 12.13 1.49 0.32
N GLU A 105 13.05 1.95 -0.54
CA GLU A 105 13.79 3.20 -0.35
C GLU A 105 12.87 4.43 -0.30
N ALA A 106 11.84 4.45 -1.17
CA ALA A 106 10.89 5.56 -1.22
C ALA A 106 9.96 5.62 0.00
N VAL A 107 9.51 4.47 0.51
CA VAL A 107 8.48 4.40 1.55
C VAL A 107 9.06 4.40 2.96
N THR A 108 10.21 3.75 3.19
CA THR A 108 10.81 3.59 4.51
C THR A 108 10.97 4.90 5.28
N PRO A 109 11.46 6.00 4.69
CA PRO A 109 11.63 7.27 5.42
C PRO A 109 10.32 7.86 5.95
N TYR A 110 9.20 7.53 5.32
CA TYR A 110 7.88 8.10 5.62
C TYR A 110 6.93 7.11 6.29
N LYS A 111 7.37 5.87 6.53
CA LYS A 111 6.53 4.80 7.07
C LYS A 111 5.82 5.18 8.38
N ASP A 112 6.51 5.90 9.25
CA ASP A 112 5.93 6.30 10.55
C ASP A 112 4.85 7.38 10.39
N ASN A 113 4.90 8.16 9.34
CA ASN A 113 3.89 9.19 9.03
C ASN A 113 2.64 8.61 8.37
N LEU A 114 2.73 7.44 7.74
CA LEU A 114 1.60 6.75 7.17
C LEU A 114 0.64 6.28 8.26
N LYS A 115 -0.65 6.51 8.08
CA LYS A 115 -1.72 5.96 8.94
C LYS A 115 -1.88 4.47 8.72
N ALA A 116 -1.72 4.02 7.47
CA ALA A 116 -1.69 2.62 7.10
C ALA A 116 -0.83 2.39 5.85
N SER A 117 -0.26 1.19 5.78
CA SER A 117 0.43 0.68 4.60
C SER A 117 -0.03 -0.77 4.38
N VAL A 118 -0.67 -1.04 3.26
CA VAL A 118 -1.26 -2.34 2.93
C VAL A 118 -0.54 -2.91 1.72
N ILE A 119 0.22 -3.97 1.95
CA ILE A 119 0.99 -4.64 0.92
C ILE A 119 0.39 -6.03 0.69
N PHE A 120 -0.13 -6.26 -0.51
CA PHE A 120 -0.53 -7.58 -0.99
C PHE A 120 0.72 -8.40 -1.37
N PRO A 121 0.60 -9.71 -1.64
CA PRO A 121 1.77 -10.56 -1.87
C PRO A 121 2.81 -9.90 -2.77
N SER A 122 4.02 -9.78 -2.25
CA SER A 122 5.17 -9.11 -2.87
C SER A 122 6.46 -9.70 -2.30
N MET A 123 7.61 -9.21 -2.73
CA MET A 123 8.90 -9.61 -2.14
C MET A 123 8.93 -9.30 -0.63
N PRO A 124 9.65 -10.11 0.17
CA PRO A 124 9.65 -10.00 1.64
C PRO A 124 10.02 -8.62 2.17
N GLU A 125 10.94 -7.92 1.53
CA GLU A 125 11.35 -6.57 1.90
C GLU A 125 10.22 -5.55 1.73
N VAL A 126 9.41 -5.69 0.68
CA VAL A 126 8.23 -4.86 0.45
C VAL A 126 7.14 -5.21 1.48
N MET A 127 6.93 -6.51 1.74
CA MET A 127 5.96 -6.98 2.73
C MET A 127 6.23 -6.44 4.14
N ARG A 128 7.49 -6.17 4.50
CA ARG A 128 7.85 -5.54 5.79
C ARG A 128 7.36 -4.11 5.94
N LEU A 129 6.93 -3.47 4.86
CA LEU A 129 6.31 -2.14 4.91
C LEU A 129 4.86 -2.17 5.41
N ASN A 130 4.23 -3.34 5.51
CA ASN A 130 2.87 -3.47 6.05
C ASN A 130 2.76 -2.84 7.44
N LYS A 131 1.73 -2.02 7.61
CA LYS A 131 1.41 -1.33 8.86
C LYS A 131 -0.10 -1.08 8.93
N LEU A 132 -0.75 -1.59 9.93
CA LEU A 132 -2.17 -1.37 10.20
C LEU A 132 -2.34 -1.00 11.68
N GLY A 133 -2.61 0.27 11.94
CA GLY A 133 -2.67 0.80 13.29
C GLY A 133 -1.34 0.62 14.03
N SER A 134 -1.38 -0.03 15.18
CA SER A 134 -0.18 -0.38 15.97
C SER A 134 0.56 -1.63 15.47
N PHE A 135 -0.04 -2.39 14.55
CA PHE A 135 0.57 -3.58 13.98
C PHE A 135 1.52 -3.22 12.84
N SER A 136 2.75 -3.75 12.90
CA SER A 136 3.73 -3.61 11.83
C SER A 136 4.45 -4.95 11.60
N MET A 137 4.50 -5.40 10.35
CA MET A 137 5.21 -6.64 10.00
C MET A 137 6.72 -6.57 10.25
N SER A 138 7.30 -5.38 10.27
CA SER A 138 8.71 -5.22 10.63
C SER A 138 9.01 -5.67 12.08
N GLN A 139 8.03 -5.64 12.96
CA GLN A 139 8.15 -6.08 14.35
C GLN A 139 8.13 -7.61 14.48
N LEU A 140 7.54 -8.33 13.52
CA LEU A 140 7.53 -9.80 13.52
C LEU A 140 8.92 -10.40 13.31
N GLY A 141 9.81 -9.70 12.59
CA GLY A 141 11.19 -10.14 12.36
C GLY A 141 12.12 -9.92 13.57
N GLN A 142 11.79 -9.00 14.47
CA GLN A 142 12.60 -8.68 15.64
C GLN A 142 12.16 -9.45 16.89
N SER A 143 10.96 -9.98 16.94
CA SER A 143 10.44 -10.65 18.12
C SER A 143 10.40 -12.17 17.99
N LYS A 144 11.57 -12.80 17.98
CA LYS A 144 11.68 -14.19 18.46
C LYS A 144 11.14 -14.34 19.90
N SER A 145 11.03 -13.25 20.64
CA SER A 145 10.54 -13.18 22.01
C SER A 145 9.02 -13.17 22.11
N ILE A 146 8.30 -12.34 21.32
CA ILE A 146 6.84 -12.20 21.47
C ILE A 146 6.10 -13.44 20.98
N ILE A 147 6.56 -14.08 19.90
CA ILE A 147 5.98 -15.36 19.44
C ILE A 147 6.31 -16.47 20.45
N GLY A 148 7.51 -16.47 21.02
CA GLY A 148 7.90 -17.39 22.07
C GLY A 148 7.04 -17.25 23.34
N ASP A 149 6.75 -16.01 23.75
CA ASP A 149 5.94 -15.72 24.92
C ASP A 149 4.44 -15.96 24.67
N LEU A 150 3.94 -15.71 23.46
CA LEU A 150 2.58 -16.08 23.05
C LEU A 150 2.40 -17.60 22.96
N ILE A 151 3.40 -18.32 22.46
CA ILE A 151 3.39 -19.79 22.41
C ILE A 151 3.50 -20.37 23.84
N LYS A 152 4.30 -19.80 24.73
CA LYS A 152 4.39 -20.21 26.13
C LYS A 152 3.09 -19.96 26.90
N LYS A 153 2.48 -18.77 26.77
CA LYS A 153 1.19 -18.47 27.38
C LYS A 153 0.04 -19.36 26.88
N LYS A 154 0.12 -19.82 25.63
CA LYS A 154 -0.92 -20.69 25.05
C LYS A 154 -0.70 -22.18 25.32
N LYS A 155 0.51 -22.60 25.71
CA LYS A 155 0.75 -23.98 26.18
C LYS A 155 0.16 -24.26 27.56
N GLU A 156 -0.13 -23.20 28.33
CA GLU A 156 -0.73 -23.32 29.67
C GLU A 156 -2.27 -23.18 29.64
N ALA A 157 -2.87 -22.77 28.52
CA ALA A 157 -4.32 -22.63 28.36
C ALA A 157 -4.79 -23.39 27.11
N ASP A 158 -5.28 -24.58 27.32
CA ASP A 158 -6.05 -25.45 26.41
C ASP A 158 -5.50 -25.77 25.00
N GLY A 159 -5.46 -27.08 24.73
CA GLY A 159 -4.99 -27.78 23.53
C GLY A 159 -5.69 -27.54 22.19
N ALA A 160 -6.10 -26.34 21.88
CA ALA A 160 -6.55 -25.97 20.55
C ALA A 160 -5.35 -25.58 19.69
N SER A 161 -5.13 -26.34 18.61
CA SER A 161 -4.00 -26.22 17.72
C SER A 161 -3.85 -24.80 17.15
N PHE A 162 -2.62 -24.27 17.18
CA PHE A 162 -2.23 -23.03 16.50
C PHE A 162 -2.64 -23.02 15.01
N GLN A 163 -2.71 -24.21 14.39
CA GLN A 163 -3.18 -24.41 13.02
C GLN A 163 -4.66 -24.04 12.85
N ASP A 164 -5.53 -24.36 13.80
CA ASP A 164 -6.96 -24.00 13.72
C ASP A 164 -7.20 -22.50 13.87
N SER A 165 -6.36 -21.83 14.64
CA SER A 165 -6.42 -20.37 14.79
C SER A 165 -5.92 -19.64 13.54
N MET A 166 -4.87 -20.16 12.88
CA MET A 166 -4.36 -19.64 11.60
C MET A 166 -5.35 -19.89 10.47
N LEU A 167 -5.97 -21.08 10.40
CA LEU A 167 -6.98 -21.40 9.39
C LEU A 167 -8.24 -20.53 9.55
N LYS A 168 -8.66 -20.25 10.77
CA LYS A 168 -9.76 -19.29 11.02
C LYS A 168 -9.43 -17.88 10.59
N LEU A 169 -8.19 -17.44 10.79
CA LEU A 169 -7.75 -16.10 10.36
C LEU A 169 -7.70 -15.99 8.82
N LEU A 170 -7.24 -17.03 8.14
CA LEU A 170 -7.18 -17.11 6.68
C LEU A 170 -8.56 -17.23 6.02
N ASN A 171 -9.55 -17.82 6.71
CA ASN A 171 -10.92 -17.92 6.20
C ASN A 171 -11.78 -16.68 6.50
N THR A 172 -11.25 -15.68 7.19
CA THR A 172 -11.96 -14.44 7.54
C THR A 172 -11.45 -13.24 6.71
N LEU A 173 -10.43 -13.46 5.87
CA LEU A 173 -9.93 -12.52 4.85
C LEU A 173 -10.46 -12.88 3.48
#